data_ddb55f9551ac8a66fc2facc9074f3df2
#
_entry.id   ddb55f9551ac8a66fc2facc9074f3df2
#
_cell.length_a   1.000
_cell.length_b   1.000
_cell.length_c   1.000
_cell.angle_alpha   90.00
_cell.angle_beta   90.00
_cell.angle_gamma   90.00
#
_symmetry.space_group_name_H-M   'P 1'
#
loop_
_entity.id
_entity.type
_entity.pdbx_description
1 polymer ?
#
loop_
_entity_poly.entity_id
_entity_poly.type
_entity_poly.pdbx_seq_one_letter_code
_entity_poly.pdbx_strand_id
1 'polypeptide(L)'
;MERKFTVYKYECWWEDASSHSEWKARSDAAKDPLSICFTEGYLIHKDKDRHVFVMSFTSEDVGDEIVIPTRNIKIIRKVGAKTFYPKDFDYGSYKN
;
A
#
# COMPACT_ATOMS: atom_id res chain seq x y z
N MET A 1 8.69 -17.43 -13.21
CA MET A 1 7.60 -17.89 -12.32
C MET A 1 6.94 -19.09 -12.96
N GLU A 2 6.72 -20.12 -12.18
CA GLU A 2 6.26 -21.42 -12.70
C GLU A 2 4.77 -21.65 -12.54
N ARG A 3 4.10 -20.87 -11.72
CA ARG A 3 2.68 -21.02 -11.47
C ARG A 3 2.00 -19.71 -11.20
N LYS A 4 0.68 -19.71 -11.34
CA LYS A 4 -0.13 -18.53 -11.08
C LYS A 4 -0.13 -18.16 -9.61
N PHE A 5 -0.36 -16.88 -9.33
CA PHE A 5 -0.61 -16.38 -7.98
C PHE A 5 -1.69 -15.30 -8.00
N THR A 6 -2.39 -15.18 -6.88
CA THR A 6 -3.47 -14.21 -6.73
C THR A 6 -3.11 -13.22 -5.64
N VAL A 7 -3.35 -11.94 -5.92
CA VAL A 7 -3.16 -10.85 -4.97
C VAL A 7 -4.48 -10.09 -4.82
N TYR A 8 -4.67 -9.47 -3.68
CA TYR A 8 -5.90 -8.77 -3.34
C TYR A 8 -5.66 -7.30 -3.15
N LYS A 9 -6.49 -6.48 -3.78
CA LYS A 9 -6.40 -5.04 -3.76
C LYS A 9 -7.28 -4.48 -2.65
N TYR A 10 -6.73 -3.53 -1.90
CA TYR A 10 -7.41 -2.90 -0.77
C TYR A 10 -7.35 -1.39 -0.86
N GLU A 11 -8.37 -0.75 -0.30
CA GLU A 11 -8.36 0.66 0.05
C GLU A 11 -8.07 0.77 1.54
N CYS A 12 -7.21 1.73 1.91
CA CYS A 12 -6.78 1.88 3.30
C CYS A 12 -6.70 3.36 3.67
N TRP A 13 -7.46 3.77 4.69
CA TRP A 13 -7.33 5.10 5.30
C TRP A 13 -6.57 4.93 6.62
N TRP A 14 -5.52 5.72 6.80
CA TRP A 14 -4.64 5.56 7.94
C TRP A 14 -4.10 6.90 8.42
N GLU A 15 -3.66 6.95 9.68
CA GLU A 15 -3.09 8.16 10.28
C GLU A 15 -1.58 8.15 10.15
N ASP A 16 -1.02 9.26 9.70
CA ASP A 16 0.41 9.45 9.61
C ASP A 16 0.82 10.70 10.38
N ALA A 17 2.11 10.80 10.66
CA ALA A 17 2.67 12.02 11.25
C ALA A 17 2.46 13.19 10.28
N SER A 18 2.28 14.38 10.84
CA SER A 18 2.25 15.59 10.05
C SER A 18 3.46 16.45 10.42
N SER A 19 3.90 17.27 9.48
CA SER A 19 5.09 18.10 9.63
C SER A 19 4.83 19.48 9.03
N HIS A 20 5.25 20.51 9.77
CA HIS A 20 5.07 21.89 9.36
C HIS A 20 6.38 22.65 9.55
N SER A 21 6.81 23.38 8.53
CA SER A 21 8.09 24.11 8.55
C SER A 21 7.96 25.57 8.96
N GLU A 22 6.75 26.12 8.95
CA GLU A 22 6.52 27.51 9.34
C GLU A 22 6.50 27.67 10.87
N TRP A 23 6.72 28.92 11.31
CA TRP A 23 6.63 29.28 12.72
C TRP A 23 5.16 29.48 13.12
N LYS A 24 4.78 29.04 14.30
CA LYS A 24 3.44 29.23 14.85
C LYS A 24 3.49 29.26 16.38
N ALA A 25 2.42 29.74 16.99
CA ALA A 25 2.30 29.73 18.44
C ALA A 25 2.28 28.30 18.99
N ARG A 26 2.85 28.11 20.19
CA ARG A 26 2.86 26.79 20.84
C ARG A 26 1.48 26.21 21.03
N SER A 27 0.50 27.06 21.40
CA SER A 27 -0.89 26.61 21.59
C SER A 27 -1.51 26.08 20.30
N ASP A 28 -1.15 26.67 19.16
CA ASP A 28 -1.65 26.22 17.86
C ASP A 28 -0.97 24.92 17.45
N ALA A 29 0.35 24.82 17.65
CA ALA A 29 1.10 23.60 17.34
C ALA A 29 0.59 22.41 18.17
N ALA A 30 0.19 22.64 19.42
CA ALA A 30 -0.31 21.59 20.29
C ALA A 30 -1.65 21.01 19.82
N LYS A 31 -2.35 21.71 18.93
CA LYS A 31 -3.66 21.28 18.40
C LYS A 31 -3.57 20.62 17.03
N ASP A 32 -2.38 20.59 16.43
CA ASP A 32 -2.22 20.01 15.10
C ASP A 32 -2.54 18.51 15.14
N PRO A 33 -3.46 18.05 14.28
CA PRO A 33 -3.82 16.63 14.24
C PRO A 33 -2.82 15.82 13.42
N LEU A 34 -2.92 14.50 13.53
CA LEU A 34 -2.26 13.61 12.60
C LEU A 34 -2.92 13.74 11.23
N SER A 35 -2.16 13.46 10.19
CA SER A 35 -2.68 13.46 8.82
C SER A 35 -3.42 12.18 8.52
N ILE A 36 -4.58 12.28 7.88
CA ILE A 36 -5.28 11.11 7.36
C ILE A 36 -4.84 10.91 5.93
N CYS A 37 -4.31 9.73 5.64
CA CYS A 37 -3.79 9.35 4.35
C CYS A 37 -4.64 8.25 3.74
N PHE A 38 -4.64 8.20 2.42
CA PHE A 38 -5.29 7.13 1.67
C PHE A 38 -4.26 6.37 0.84
N THR A 39 -4.30 5.05 0.92
CA THR A 39 -3.47 4.16 0.10
C THR A 39 -4.37 3.12 -0.56
N GLU A 40 -4.20 2.94 -1.85
CA GLU A 40 -4.83 1.85 -2.58
C GLU A 40 -3.72 1.01 -3.20
N GLY A 41 -3.73 -0.29 -2.94
CA GLY A 41 -2.70 -1.16 -3.44
C GLY A 41 -2.99 -2.61 -3.11
N TYR A 42 -2.07 -3.48 -3.50
CA TYR A 42 -2.18 -4.92 -3.24
C TYR A 42 -1.53 -5.24 -1.91
N LEU A 43 -2.32 -5.83 -1.01
CA LEU A 43 -1.83 -6.22 0.32
C LEU A 43 -1.11 -7.56 0.20
N ILE A 44 0.20 -7.56 0.43
CA ILE A 44 1.01 -8.77 0.31
C ILE A 44 1.39 -9.38 1.66
N HIS A 45 1.24 -8.61 2.73
CA HIS A 45 1.54 -9.09 4.08
C HIS A 45 0.78 -8.25 5.11
N LYS A 46 0.29 -8.89 6.16
CA LYS A 46 -0.25 -8.20 7.32
C LYS A 46 0.02 -8.99 8.57
N ASP A 47 0.33 -8.28 9.65
CA ASP A 47 0.44 -8.84 10.98
C ASP A 47 0.02 -7.77 12.00
N LYS A 48 0.24 -8.05 13.28
CA LYS A 48 -0.14 -7.12 14.35
C LYS A 48 0.66 -5.81 14.31
N ASP A 49 1.81 -5.82 13.65
CA ASP A 49 2.71 -4.66 13.65
C ASP A 49 2.61 -3.85 12.37
N ARG A 50 2.37 -4.48 11.22
CA ARG A 50 2.41 -3.78 9.93
C ARG A 50 1.52 -4.42 8.86
N HIS A 51 1.13 -3.57 7.91
CA HIS A 51 0.52 -3.97 6.64
C HIS A 51 1.43 -3.51 5.52
N VAL A 52 1.70 -4.38 4.55
CA VAL A 52 2.59 -4.09 3.43
C VAL A 52 1.80 -4.10 2.14
N PHE A 53 1.76 -2.95 1.46
CA PHE A 53 1.08 -2.79 0.17
C PHE A 53 2.11 -2.56 -0.92
N VAL A 54 1.83 -3.10 -2.11
CA VAL A 54 2.66 -2.88 -3.30
C VAL A 54 1.78 -2.52 -4.48
N MET A 55 2.36 -1.85 -5.48
CA MET A 55 1.62 -1.43 -6.68
C MET A 55 2.08 -2.13 -7.93
N SER A 56 3.27 -2.73 -7.93
CA SER A 56 3.89 -3.28 -9.13
C SER A 56 4.42 -4.67 -8.89
N PHE A 57 4.37 -5.48 -9.93
CA PHE A 57 4.85 -6.87 -9.88
C PHE A 57 5.68 -7.17 -11.12
N THR A 58 6.72 -7.98 -10.93
CA THR A 58 7.35 -8.74 -12.00
C THR A 58 7.04 -10.21 -11.76
N SER A 59 7.65 -11.11 -12.53
CA SER A 59 7.46 -12.56 -12.30
C SER A 59 7.92 -13.00 -10.92
N GLU A 60 8.92 -12.32 -10.35
CA GLU A 60 9.55 -12.73 -9.08
C GLU A 60 9.56 -11.63 -8.01
N ASP A 61 9.36 -10.37 -8.40
CA ASP A 61 9.56 -9.24 -7.51
C ASP A 61 8.31 -8.39 -7.37
N VAL A 62 8.32 -7.52 -6.37
CA VAL A 62 7.30 -6.50 -6.16
C VAL A 62 7.98 -5.14 -6.11
N GLY A 63 7.22 -4.09 -6.42
CA GLY A 63 7.72 -2.72 -6.42
C GLY A 63 6.71 -1.72 -5.91
N ASP A 64 7.21 -0.52 -5.60
CA ASP A 64 6.40 0.58 -5.07
C ASP A 64 5.72 0.18 -3.76
N GLU A 65 6.55 -0.23 -2.81
CA GLU A 65 6.12 -0.73 -1.51
C GLU A 65 5.84 0.42 -0.55
N ILE A 66 4.76 0.28 0.23
CA ILE A 66 4.55 1.11 1.41
C ILE A 66 4.24 0.18 2.60
N VAL A 67 4.89 0.45 3.73
CA VAL A 67 4.67 -0.28 4.97
C VAL A 67 3.94 0.65 5.95
N ILE A 68 2.74 0.25 6.35
CA ILE A 68 1.89 1.06 7.22
C ILE A 68 1.77 0.37 8.58
N PRO A 69 2.06 1.08 9.69
CA PRO A 69 1.84 0.50 11.01
C PRO A 69 0.39 0.08 11.18
N THR A 70 0.15 -1.15 11.57
CA THR A 70 -1.21 -1.70 11.70
C THR A 70 -2.08 -0.84 12.62
N ARG A 71 -1.50 -0.35 13.72
CA ARG A 71 -2.23 0.48 14.70
C ARG A 71 -2.69 1.83 14.13
N ASN A 72 -2.11 2.27 13.00
CA ASN A 72 -2.45 3.55 12.39
C ASN A 72 -3.61 3.41 11.39
N ILE A 73 -4.02 2.21 11.06
CA ILE A 73 -5.08 1.98 10.09
C ILE A 73 -6.43 2.26 10.74
N LYS A 74 -7.24 3.10 10.07
CA LYS A 74 -8.59 3.46 10.53
C LYS A 74 -9.65 2.66 9.82
N ILE A 75 -9.53 2.53 8.50
CA ILE A 75 -10.46 1.77 7.66
C ILE A 75 -9.64 1.04 6.62
N ILE A 76 -9.94 -0.24 6.44
CA ILE A 76 -9.35 -1.04 5.36
C ILE A 76 -10.44 -1.94 4.79
N ARG A 77 -10.50 -2.04 3.46
CA ARG A 77 -11.48 -2.93 2.81
C ARG A 77 -10.94 -3.44 1.48
N LYS A 78 -11.29 -4.69 1.19
CA LYS A 78 -10.93 -5.32 -0.06
C LYS A 78 -11.83 -4.77 -1.18
N VAL A 79 -11.22 -4.37 -2.30
CA VAL A 79 -11.94 -3.83 -3.44
C VAL A 79 -11.71 -4.62 -4.72
N GLY A 80 -10.83 -5.62 -4.71
CA GLY A 80 -10.61 -6.43 -5.90
C GLY A 80 -9.61 -7.53 -5.68
N ALA A 81 -9.40 -8.30 -6.74
CA ALA A 81 -8.42 -9.36 -6.78
C ALA A 81 -7.83 -9.43 -8.19
N LYS A 82 -6.58 -9.87 -8.27
CA LYS A 82 -5.91 -10.08 -9.55
C LYS A 82 -5.14 -11.38 -9.48
N THR A 83 -5.36 -12.23 -10.48
CA THR A 83 -4.58 -13.46 -10.65
C THR A 83 -3.61 -13.25 -11.79
N PHE A 84 -2.33 -13.51 -11.53
CA PHE A 84 -1.27 -13.46 -12.51
C PHE A 84 -0.90 -14.88 -12.95
N TYR A 85 -0.64 -15.01 -14.24
CA TYR A 85 -0.20 -16.26 -14.86
C TYR A 85 1.21 -16.06 -15.42
N PRO A 86 1.99 -17.13 -15.59
CA PRO A 86 3.35 -17.01 -16.14
C PRO A 86 3.40 -16.22 -17.45
N LYS A 87 2.43 -16.41 -18.35
CA LYS A 87 2.37 -15.68 -19.61
C LYS A 87 2.22 -14.18 -19.47
N ASP A 88 1.69 -13.70 -18.33
CA ASP A 88 1.52 -12.28 -18.10
C ASP A 88 2.84 -11.54 -18.02
N PHE A 89 3.93 -12.25 -17.70
CA PHE A 89 5.26 -11.68 -17.57
C PHE A 89 6.21 -12.18 -18.66
N ASP A 90 5.69 -12.84 -19.67
CA ASP A 90 6.47 -13.33 -20.80
C ASP A 90 6.40 -12.30 -21.94
N TYR A 91 7.55 -11.72 -22.28
CA TYR A 91 7.62 -10.73 -23.36
C TYR A 91 6.98 -11.24 -24.65
N GLY A 92 7.17 -12.53 -24.97
CA GLY A 92 6.61 -13.15 -26.18
C GLY A 92 5.09 -13.08 -26.27
N SER A 93 4.39 -12.99 -25.13
CA SER A 93 2.93 -12.85 -25.09
C SER A 93 2.43 -11.51 -25.61
N TYR A 94 3.31 -10.50 -25.72
CA TYR A 94 2.96 -9.14 -26.12
C TYR A 94 3.56 -8.72 -27.47
N LYS A 95 4.18 -9.64 -28.15
CA LYS A 95 4.70 -9.38 -29.49
C LYS A 95 3.58 -9.43 -30.52
N ASN A 96 3.66 -8.53 -31.47
CA ASN A 96 2.77 -8.51 -32.63
C ASN A 96 3.40 -9.21 -33.82
#